data_abc248e708f14c8ecefb815d515c66fc
#
_entry.id   abc248e708f14c8ecefb815d515c66fc
#
_cell.length_a   1.000
_cell.length_b   1.000
_cell.length_c   1.000
_cell.angle_alpha   90.00
_cell.angle_beta   90.00
_cell.angle_gamma   90.00
#
_symmetry.space_group_name_H-M   'P 1'
#
loop_
_entity.id
_entity.type
_entity.pdbx_description
1 polymer ?
#
loop_
_entity_poly.entity_id
_entity_poly.type
_entity_poly.pdbx_seq_one_letter_code
_entity_poly.pdbx_strand_id
1 'polypeptide(L)'
;LMTGHHSGRGYIRGNKEIKPEGQHPLPLKAVTIPEVLKESGYISGMFGKWGLGAPGSEGDPMNQGFDRFYGLNCQRKSHNFYPTHVWSDRKKVMLDRKHYSHSLIADECLKFIRANKDNPFFCYVPFTIPHAAMQSPDKRIAPWRKKFPEFEKVTGKYGGSVITNPVAAFASMMEHMD
;
A
#
# COMPACT_ATOMS: atom_id res chain seq x y z
N LEU A 1 12.86 -6.23 -5.02
CA LEU A 1 13.19 -4.81 -5.00
C LEU A 1 13.98 -4.44 -3.75
N MET A 2 13.41 -4.54 -2.55
CA MET A 2 13.99 -4.05 -1.28
C MET A 2 15.41 -4.55 -0.97
N THR A 3 15.80 -5.72 -1.43
CA THR A 3 17.10 -6.36 -1.13
C THR A 3 18.05 -6.43 -2.33
N GLY A 4 17.72 -5.80 -3.46
CA GLY A 4 18.51 -5.87 -4.70
C GLY A 4 18.54 -7.25 -5.38
N HIS A 5 17.86 -8.26 -4.83
CA HIS A 5 17.81 -9.59 -5.42
C HIS A 5 16.58 -9.77 -6.32
N HIS A 6 16.73 -10.49 -7.42
CA HIS A 6 15.61 -10.97 -8.21
C HIS A 6 14.89 -12.12 -7.48
N SER A 7 13.64 -12.41 -7.83
CA SER A 7 12.78 -13.38 -7.13
C SER A 7 13.37 -14.78 -6.97
N GLY A 8 14.21 -15.22 -7.92
CA GLY A 8 14.89 -16.52 -7.87
C GLY A 8 15.96 -16.63 -6.76
N ARG A 9 16.49 -15.50 -6.28
CA ARG A 9 17.48 -15.42 -5.17
C ARG A 9 16.92 -14.72 -3.92
N GLY A 10 15.68 -14.23 -3.99
CA GLY A 10 15.06 -13.56 -2.85
C GLY A 10 14.76 -14.51 -1.70
N TYR A 11 14.77 -13.97 -0.49
CA TYR A 11 14.36 -14.69 0.73
C TYR A 11 12.89 -15.12 0.67
N ILE A 12 12.04 -14.29 0.07
CA ILE A 12 10.60 -14.53 -0.09
C ILE A 12 10.30 -14.79 -1.55
N ARG A 13 9.76 -15.98 -1.85
CA ARG A 13 9.48 -16.45 -3.21
C ARG A 13 7.99 -16.62 -3.52
N GLY A 14 7.12 -16.01 -2.73
CA GLY A 14 5.67 -16.08 -2.93
C GLY A 14 4.89 -15.40 -1.82
N ASN A 15 3.59 -15.22 -2.06
CA ASN A 15 2.66 -14.55 -1.14
C ASN A 15 2.21 -15.48 -0.02
N LYS A 16 3.09 -15.81 0.90
CA LYS A 16 2.78 -16.67 2.04
C LYS A 16 2.20 -15.84 3.18
N GLU A 17 0.89 -16.00 3.39
CA GLU A 17 0.17 -15.28 4.43
C GLU A 17 0.45 -15.85 5.82
N ILE A 18 0.51 -14.97 6.82
CA ILE A 18 0.53 -15.29 8.26
C ILE A 18 -0.74 -14.71 8.88
N LYS A 19 -1.47 -15.54 9.63
CA LYS A 19 -2.65 -15.12 10.40
C LYS A 19 -2.25 -14.56 11.77
N PRO A 20 -3.02 -13.61 12.32
CA PRO A 20 -4.25 -13.04 11.77
C PRO A 20 -4.00 -11.96 10.71
N GLU A 21 -2.80 -11.42 10.59
CA GLU A 21 -2.45 -10.33 9.68
C GLU A 21 -0.95 -10.31 9.38
N GLY A 22 -0.59 -10.33 8.11
CA GLY A 22 0.79 -10.21 7.65
C GLY A 22 1.16 -11.21 6.57
N GLN A 23 2.42 -11.15 6.18
CA GLN A 23 3.07 -12.05 5.25
C GLN A 23 4.29 -12.72 5.92
N HIS A 24 4.84 -13.73 5.24
CA HIS A 24 6.10 -14.34 5.66
C HIS A 24 7.19 -13.25 5.80
N PRO A 25 7.85 -13.16 6.97
CA PRO A 25 8.74 -12.06 7.24
C PRO A 25 10.04 -12.15 6.45
N LEU A 26 10.50 -11.00 5.96
CA LEU A 26 11.87 -10.81 5.52
C LEU A 26 12.77 -10.93 6.76
N PRO A 27 13.83 -11.77 6.74
CA PRO A 27 14.70 -11.93 7.90
C PRO A 27 15.52 -10.66 8.18
N LEU A 28 15.81 -10.37 9.45
CA LEU A 28 16.62 -9.21 9.85
C LEU A 28 18.01 -9.14 9.21
N LYS A 29 18.57 -10.30 8.83
CA LYS A 29 19.86 -10.35 8.12
C LYS A 29 19.78 -9.90 6.66
N ALA A 30 18.58 -9.67 6.12
CA ALA A 30 18.42 -9.17 4.77
C ALA A 30 18.66 -7.67 4.74
N VAL A 31 19.72 -7.24 4.12
CA VAL A 31 20.02 -5.83 3.94
C VAL A 31 19.04 -5.21 2.95
N THR A 32 18.38 -4.14 3.34
CA THR A 32 17.35 -3.44 2.56
C THR A 32 17.82 -2.08 2.06
N ILE A 33 17.14 -1.56 1.04
CA ILE A 33 17.45 -0.21 0.50
C ILE A 33 17.44 0.87 1.59
N PRO A 34 16.41 0.98 2.46
CA PRO A 34 16.43 2.02 3.50
C PRO A 34 17.55 1.87 4.52
N GLU A 35 17.98 0.64 4.84
CA GLU A 35 19.13 0.43 5.73
C GLU A 35 20.43 0.94 5.09
N VAL A 36 20.68 0.66 3.82
CA VAL A 36 21.86 1.17 3.10
C VAL A 36 21.82 2.69 3.00
N LEU A 37 20.67 3.27 2.68
CA LEU A 37 20.52 4.73 2.56
C LEU A 37 20.68 5.45 3.90
N LYS A 38 20.34 4.80 5.00
CA LYS A 38 20.51 5.35 6.35
C LYS A 38 21.97 5.67 6.68
N GLU A 39 22.92 4.84 6.23
CA GLU A 39 24.36 5.10 6.39
C GLU A 39 24.81 6.39 5.70
N SER A 40 24.06 6.81 4.66
CA SER A 40 24.26 8.08 3.94
C SER A 40 23.40 9.24 4.45
N GLY A 41 22.77 9.09 5.62
CA GLY A 41 21.98 10.15 6.26
C GLY A 41 20.58 10.35 5.68
N TYR A 42 20.06 9.39 4.89
CA TYR A 42 18.68 9.47 4.40
C TYR A 42 17.67 9.15 5.50
N ILE A 43 16.57 9.90 5.50
CA ILE A 43 15.36 9.59 6.27
C ILE A 43 14.42 8.80 5.35
N SER A 44 13.99 7.61 5.77
CA SER A 44 13.22 6.70 4.91
C SER A 44 11.77 6.56 5.35
N GLY A 45 10.82 6.79 4.43
CA GLY A 45 9.38 6.61 4.66
C GLY A 45 8.76 5.62 3.68
N MET A 46 7.83 4.79 4.17
CA MET A 46 7.06 3.83 3.39
C MET A 46 5.56 4.08 3.55
N PHE A 47 4.86 4.26 2.41
CA PHE A 47 3.44 4.63 2.39
C PHE A 47 2.68 3.72 1.43
N GLY A 48 1.89 2.76 1.97
CA GLY A 48 1.13 1.86 1.12
C GLY A 48 1.10 0.41 1.60
N LYS A 49 1.15 -0.51 0.63
CA LYS A 49 1.10 -1.95 0.89
C LYS A 49 2.51 -2.51 1.11
N TRP A 50 2.80 -2.93 2.35
CA TRP A 50 3.94 -3.79 2.65
C TRP A 50 3.63 -5.23 2.21
N GLY A 51 4.28 -6.21 2.67
CA GLY A 51 4.02 -7.60 2.29
C GLY A 51 5.24 -8.47 2.53
N LEU A 52 6.17 -7.95 3.33
CA LEU A 52 7.41 -8.64 3.68
C LEU A 52 7.50 -8.94 5.18
N GLY A 53 6.35 -8.91 5.89
CA GLY A 53 6.28 -9.24 7.30
C GLY A 53 4.89 -9.03 7.89
N ALA A 54 4.72 -9.51 9.13
CA ALA A 54 3.59 -9.20 9.98
C ALA A 54 3.93 -8.01 10.89
N PRO A 55 2.92 -7.31 11.44
CA PRO A 55 3.17 -6.29 12.46
C PRO A 55 4.01 -6.82 13.62
N GLY A 56 5.10 -6.15 13.96
CA GLY A 56 6.03 -6.52 15.03
C GLY A 56 6.96 -7.71 14.73
N SER A 57 6.85 -8.33 13.55
CA SER A 57 7.80 -9.39 13.14
C SER A 57 9.16 -8.80 12.72
N GLU A 58 10.15 -9.66 12.52
CA GLU A 58 11.45 -9.23 11.97
C GLU A 58 11.32 -8.53 10.62
N GLY A 59 10.31 -8.88 9.80
CA GLY A 59 10.00 -8.24 8.53
C GLY A 59 9.04 -7.04 8.63
N ASP A 60 8.73 -6.53 9.82
CA ASP A 60 7.98 -5.28 9.96
C ASP A 60 8.75 -4.12 9.30
N PRO A 61 8.10 -3.18 8.58
CA PRO A 61 8.79 -2.06 7.93
C PRO A 61 9.73 -1.30 8.86
N MET A 62 9.32 -1.10 10.12
CA MET A 62 10.11 -0.40 11.14
C MET A 62 11.33 -1.20 11.63
N ASN A 63 11.40 -2.50 11.33
CA ASN A 63 12.54 -3.37 11.59
C ASN A 63 13.44 -3.54 10.35
N GLN A 64 12.99 -3.03 9.19
CA GLN A 64 13.64 -3.15 7.90
C GLN A 64 14.15 -1.79 7.38
N GLY A 65 14.51 -0.89 8.32
CA GLY A 65 15.21 0.36 8.05
C GLY A 65 14.35 1.59 7.77
N PHE A 66 13.02 1.46 7.70
CA PHE A 66 12.16 2.64 7.55
C PHE A 66 12.02 3.39 8.87
N ASP A 67 12.09 4.73 8.80
CA ASP A 67 11.90 5.64 9.95
C ASP A 67 10.41 6.03 10.11
N ARG A 68 9.62 5.89 9.04
CA ARG A 68 8.19 6.15 9.02
C ARG A 68 7.47 5.10 8.17
N PHE A 69 6.35 4.58 8.67
CA PHE A 69 5.45 3.71 7.95
C PHE A 69 3.99 4.15 8.11
N TYR A 70 3.24 4.21 7.01
CA TYR A 70 1.80 4.35 7.04
C TYR A 70 1.14 3.49 5.95
N GLY A 71 0.32 2.52 6.34
CA GLY A 71 -0.30 1.66 5.35
C GLY A 71 -0.80 0.32 5.89
N LEU A 72 -0.66 -0.73 5.10
CA LEU A 72 -1.17 -2.07 5.36
C LEU A 72 -0.05 -3.10 5.30
N ASN A 73 0.19 -3.81 6.40
CA ASN A 73 1.19 -4.89 6.47
C ASN A 73 0.76 -6.16 5.73
N CYS A 74 -0.54 -6.36 5.52
CA CYS A 74 -1.10 -7.59 4.99
C CYS A 74 -1.63 -7.39 3.57
N GLN A 75 -1.14 -8.17 2.60
CA GLN A 75 -1.60 -8.10 1.22
C GLN A 75 -3.10 -8.37 1.10
N ARG A 76 -3.62 -9.39 1.79
CA ARG A 76 -5.05 -9.72 1.79
C ARG A 76 -5.92 -8.56 2.30
N LYS A 77 -5.48 -7.87 3.36
CA LYS A 77 -6.18 -6.69 3.89
C LYS A 77 -6.17 -5.52 2.89
N SER A 78 -5.12 -5.42 2.09
CA SER A 78 -4.97 -4.40 1.04
C SER A 78 -5.88 -4.60 -0.18
N HIS A 79 -6.62 -5.72 -0.24
CA HIS A 79 -7.63 -5.95 -1.28
C HIS A 79 -8.98 -5.28 -0.98
N ASN A 80 -9.08 -4.53 0.10
CA ASN A 80 -10.23 -3.67 0.39
C ASN A 80 -9.72 -2.25 0.66
N PHE A 81 -10.13 -1.30 -0.17
CA PHE A 81 -9.67 0.09 -0.09
C PHE A 81 -10.44 0.93 0.93
N TYR A 82 -11.42 0.33 1.60
CA TYR A 82 -12.10 0.85 2.79
C TYR A 82 -11.85 -0.10 3.97
N PRO A 83 -10.61 -0.17 4.49
CA PRO A 83 -10.23 -1.13 5.52
C PRO A 83 -10.79 -0.77 6.89
N THR A 84 -10.75 -1.72 7.82
CA THR A 84 -11.09 -1.50 9.23
C THR A 84 -9.99 -0.80 10.00
N HIS A 85 -8.78 -0.83 9.50
CA HIS A 85 -7.61 -0.20 10.13
C HIS A 85 -6.47 -0.06 9.13
N VAL A 86 -5.54 0.80 9.47
CA VAL A 86 -4.20 0.93 8.89
C VAL A 86 -3.16 0.89 10.02
N TRP A 87 -1.91 0.78 9.66
CA TRP A 87 -0.79 0.91 10.59
C TRP A 87 -0.11 2.25 10.38
N SER A 88 0.18 2.93 11.47
CA SER A 88 1.01 4.12 11.55
C SER A 88 2.22 3.75 12.40
N ASP A 89 3.34 3.51 11.77
CA ASP A 89 4.52 2.89 12.36
C ASP A 89 4.13 1.54 13.03
N ARG A 90 4.28 1.42 14.34
CA ARG A 90 3.91 0.23 15.10
C ARG A 90 2.50 0.29 15.70
N LYS A 91 1.76 1.39 15.45
CA LYS A 91 0.44 1.61 16.05
C LYS A 91 -0.68 1.28 15.05
N LYS A 92 -1.60 0.43 15.47
CA LYS A 92 -2.84 0.17 14.74
C LYS A 92 -3.79 1.36 14.88
N VAL A 93 -4.20 1.93 13.76
CA VAL A 93 -5.19 3.02 13.68
C VAL A 93 -6.49 2.45 13.16
N MET A 94 -7.52 2.43 13.99
CA MET A 94 -8.84 1.91 13.62
C MET A 94 -9.57 2.89 12.70
N LEU A 95 -10.25 2.34 11.69
CA LEU A 95 -11.06 3.05 10.72
C LEU A 95 -12.48 2.48 10.70
N ASP A 96 -13.43 3.31 10.29
CA ASP A 96 -14.88 3.00 10.27
C ASP A 96 -15.35 2.38 8.92
N ARG A 97 -14.46 1.97 8.04
CA ARG A 97 -14.73 1.51 6.66
C ARG A 97 -15.31 2.59 5.73
N LYS A 98 -15.31 3.85 6.10
CA LYS A 98 -15.76 4.98 5.28
C LYS A 98 -14.59 5.74 4.65
N HIS A 99 -13.40 5.58 5.21
CA HIS A 99 -12.21 6.24 4.74
C HIS A 99 -11.54 5.43 3.62
N TYR A 100 -11.33 6.09 2.49
CA TYR A 100 -10.61 5.53 1.35
C TYR A 100 -9.11 5.50 1.65
N SER A 101 -8.55 4.30 1.76
CA SER A 101 -7.17 4.12 2.25
C SER A 101 -6.12 4.79 1.38
N HIS A 102 -6.34 4.88 0.06
CA HIS A 102 -5.41 5.54 -0.83
C HIS A 102 -5.25 7.03 -0.49
N SER A 103 -6.37 7.75 -0.23
CA SER A 103 -6.30 9.16 0.17
C SER A 103 -5.53 9.35 1.47
N LEU A 104 -5.79 8.50 2.49
CA LEU A 104 -5.05 8.56 3.76
C LEU A 104 -3.55 8.31 3.56
N ILE A 105 -3.20 7.32 2.73
CA ILE A 105 -1.81 6.97 2.42
C ILE A 105 -1.11 8.11 1.67
N ALA A 106 -1.78 8.70 0.68
CA ALA A 106 -1.25 9.83 -0.08
C ALA A 106 -1.03 11.07 0.81
N ASP A 107 -2.00 11.37 1.68
CA ASP A 107 -1.89 12.50 2.62
C ASP A 107 -0.69 12.35 3.58
N GLU A 108 -0.47 11.15 4.14
CA GLU A 108 0.67 10.88 5.02
C GLU A 108 2.01 10.90 4.26
N CYS A 109 2.02 10.42 3.02
CA CYS A 109 3.18 10.52 2.12
C CYS A 109 3.55 11.99 1.87
N LEU A 110 2.58 12.82 1.51
CA LEU A 110 2.80 14.25 1.28
C LEU A 110 3.25 14.99 2.54
N LYS A 111 2.73 14.62 3.72
CA LYS A 111 3.22 15.16 5.00
C LYS A 111 4.69 14.81 5.22
N PHE A 112 5.07 13.55 4.98
CA PHE A 112 6.46 13.11 5.10
C PHE A 112 7.40 13.88 4.15
N ILE A 113 7.03 14.02 2.88
CA ILE A 113 7.81 14.76 1.89
C ILE A 113 8.00 16.22 2.34
N ARG A 114 6.91 16.89 2.75
CA ARG A 114 6.97 18.28 3.21
C ARG A 114 7.85 18.45 4.46
N ALA A 115 7.78 17.51 5.38
CA ALA A 115 8.57 17.55 6.61
C ALA A 115 10.08 17.32 6.38
N ASN A 116 10.43 16.61 5.31
CA ASN A 116 11.82 16.21 5.05
C ASN A 116 12.42 16.88 3.79
N LYS A 117 11.73 17.83 3.16
CA LYS A 117 12.15 18.45 1.88
C LYS A 117 13.54 19.06 1.88
N ASP A 118 14.05 19.46 3.05
CA ASP A 118 15.34 20.11 3.21
C ASP A 118 16.47 19.13 3.58
N ASN A 119 16.17 17.84 3.65
CA ASN A 119 17.09 16.76 3.98
C ASN A 119 17.07 15.67 2.90
N PRO A 120 18.10 14.85 2.76
CA PRO A 120 18.02 13.65 1.95
C PRO A 120 16.92 12.72 2.49
N PHE A 121 15.98 12.32 1.64
CA PHE A 121 14.96 11.35 2.04
C PHE A 121 14.70 10.31 0.96
N PHE A 122 14.28 9.14 1.39
CA PHE A 122 13.78 8.06 0.54
C PHE A 122 12.30 7.82 0.83
N CYS A 123 11.46 8.01 -0.17
CA CYS A 123 10.01 7.81 -0.06
C CYS A 123 9.59 6.64 -0.94
N TYR A 124 9.25 5.51 -0.32
CA TYR A 124 8.75 4.33 -1.00
C TYR A 124 7.23 4.28 -0.92
N VAL A 125 6.56 4.31 -2.08
CA VAL A 125 5.10 4.49 -2.17
C VAL A 125 4.46 3.34 -2.96
N PRO A 126 4.35 2.13 -2.40
CA PRO A 126 3.68 1.01 -3.03
C PRO A 126 2.16 1.12 -2.84
N PHE A 127 1.51 1.95 -3.64
CA PHE A 127 0.06 2.13 -3.59
C PHE A 127 -0.71 0.83 -3.81
N THR A 128 -1.91 0.73 -3.23
CA THR A 128 -2.80 -0.42 -3.40
C THR A 128 -3.59 -0.36 -4.70
N ILE A 129 -3.93 0.84 -5.15
CA ILE A 129 -4.58 1.05 -6.45
C ILE A 129 -3.53 1.00 -7.57
N PRO A 130 -3.90 0.60 -8.79
CA PRO A 130 -5.25 0.23 -9.27
C PRO A 130 -5.56 -1.28 -9.22
N HIS A 131 -5.26 -1.95 -8.12
CA HIS A 131 -5.50 -3.40 -7.98
C HIS A 131 -6.97 -3.79 -8.19
N ALA A 132 -7.22 -5.07 -8.50
CA ALA A 132 -8.51 -5.62 -8.93
C ALA A 132 -9.71 -5.45 -7.98
N ALA A 133 -9.53 -4.98 -6.75
CA ALA A 133 -10.64 -4.56 -5.89
C ALA A 133 -11.47 -3.43 -6.52
N MET A 134 -10.87 -2.62 -7.38
CA MET A 134 -11.50 -1.60 -8.23
C MET A 134 -12.52 -0.71 -7.50
N GLN A 135 -12.24 -0.41 -6.23
CA GLN A 135 -13.03 0.51 -5.43
C GLN A 135 -12.53 1.94 -5.66
N SER A 136 -13.43 2.85 -5.94
CA SER A 136 -13.14 4.28 -6.05
C SER A 136 -14.27 5.07 -5.38
N PRO A 137 -13.99 6.23 -4.76
CA PRO A 137 -15.03 7.07 -4.18
C PRO A 137 -16.06 7.51 -5.23
N ASP A 138 -17.35 7.53 -4.85
CA ASP A 138 -18.46 7.82 -5.79
C ASP A 138 -18.29 9.13 -6.55
N LYS A 139 -17.80 10.17 -5.86
CA LYS A 139 -17.56 11.47 -6.50
C LYS A 139 -16.50 11.43 -7.60
N ARG A 140 -15.50 10.53 -7.47
CA ARG A 140 -14.43 10.37 -8.44
C ARG A 140 -14.81 9.45 -9.60
N ILE A 141 -15.55 8.38 -9.34
CA ILE A 141 -15.95 7.44 -10.39
C ILE A 141 -17.09 7.99 -11.27
N ALA A 142 -17.95 8.88 -10.76
CA ALA A 142 -19.13 9.36 -11.45
C ALA A 142 -18.85 10.00 -12.84
N PRO A 143 -17.82 10.84 -13.04
CA PRO A 143 -17.47 11.36 -14.36
C PRO A 143 -17.07 10.25 -15.34
N TRP A 144 -16.33 9.26 -14.86
CA TRP A 144 -15.85 8.15 -15.68
C TRP A 144 -16.99 7.19 -16.09
N ARG A 145 -17.99 6.98 -15.23
CA ARG A 145 -19.19 6.22 -15.58
C ARG A 145 -19.96 6.89 -16.72
N LYS A 146 -20.02 8.23 -16.73
CA LYS A 146 -20.61 8.99 -17.85
C LYS A 146 -19.80 8.87 -19.14
N LYS A 147 -18.47 8.69 -19.03
CA LYS A 147 -17.57 8.55 -20.18
C LYS A 147 -17.60 7.15 -20.78
N PHE A 148 -17.91 6.12 -19.98
CA PHE A 148 -17.96 4.73 -20.38
C PHE A 148 -19.31 4.09 -20.04
N PRO A 149 -20.44 4.61 -20.57
CA PRO A 149 -21.80 4.15 -20.23
C PRO A 149 -22.10 2.74 -20.73
N GLU A 150 -21.39 2.25 -21.75
CA GLU A 150 -21.54 0.92 -22.32
C GLU A 150 -21.15 -0.19 -21.34
N PHE A 151 -20.34 0.13 -20.33
CA PHE A 151 -19.92 -0.83 -19.30
C PHE A 151 -20.78 -0.82 -18.02
N GLU A 152 -21.86 -0.01 -17.95
CA GLU A 152 -22.71 0.09 -16.74
C GLU A 152 -23.38 -1.24 -16.35
N LYS A 153 -23.60 -2.13 -17.29
CA LYS A 153 -24.16 -3.46 -17.05
C LYS A 153 -23.10 -4.54 -16.78
N VAL A 154 -21.83 -4.18 -16.93
CA VAL A 154 -20.70 -5.08 -16.66
C VAL A 154 -20.38 -5.04 -15.18
N THR A 155 -20.37 -6.20 -14.54
CA THR A 155 -20.01 -6.34 -13.13
C THR A 155 -18.76 -7.20 -12.99
N GLY A 156 -17.86 -6.80 -12.11
CA GLY A 156 -16.73 -7.59 -11.65
C GLY A 156 -16.88 -7.96 -10.18
N LYS A 157 -16.21 -9.02 -9.74
CA LYS A 157 -16.16 -9.40 -8.32
C LYS A 157 -14.75 -9.77 -7.93
N TYR A 158 -14.24 -9.11 -6.89
CA TYR A 158 -12.93 -9.43 -6.32
C TYR A 158 -12.94 -9.18 -4.80
N GLY A 159 -12.40 -10.13 -4.02
CA GLY A 159 -12.33 -9.98 -2.57
C GLY A 159 -13.67 -9.79 -1.85
N GLY A 160 -14.78 -10.24 -2.45
CA GLY A 160 -16.13 -10.11 -1.90
C GLY A 160 -16.89 -8.85 -2.31
N SER A 161 -16.22 -7.86 -2.90
CA SER A 161 -16.87 -6.64 -3.41
C SER A 161 -17.34 -6.85 -4.85
N VAL A 162 -18.57 -6.42 -5.15
CA VAL A 162 -19.09 -6.33 -6.51
C VAL A 162 -18.84 -4.93 -7.02
N ILE A 163 -18.25 -4.82 -8.20
CA ILE A 163 -17.94 -3.56 -8.86
C ILE A 163 -18.77 -3.45 -10.13
N THR A 164 -19.54 -2.40 -10.25
CA THR A 164 -20.24 -2.03 -11.49
C THR A 164 -19.34 -1.11 -12.31
N ASN A 165 -19.32 -1.32 -13.61
CA ASN A 165 -18.47 -0.56 -14.54
C ASN A 165 -16.98 -0.58 -14.15
N PRO A 166 -16.32 -1.74 -14.25
CA PRO A 166 -14.92 -1.87 -13.83
C PRO A 166 -13.95 -0.99 -14.66
N VAL A 167 -14.32 -0.62 -15.88
CA VAL A 167 -13.54 0.29 -16.73
C VAL A 167 -13.52 1.69 -16.14
N ALA A 168 -14.68 2.22 -15.74
CA ALA A 168 -14.79 3.51 -15.08
C ALA A 168 -14.07 3.51 -13.71
N ALA A 169 -14.17 2.40 -12.97
CA ALA A 169 -13.49 2.25 -11.69
C ALA A 169 -11.97 2.28 -11.86
N PHE A 170 -11.43 1.56 -12.85
CA PHE A 170 -10.01 1.55 -13.16
C PHE A 170 -9.51 2.95 -13.58
N ALA A 171 -10.20 3.60 -14.51
CA ALA A 171 -9.85 4.94 -14.99
C ALA A 171 -9.84 5.96 -13.83
N SER A 172 -10.85 5.90 -12.95
CA SER A 172 -10.94 6.76 -11.77
C SER A 172 -9.79 6.52 -10.77
N MET A 173 -9.36 5.27 -10.60
CA MET A 173 -8.21 4.96 -9.74
C MET A 173 -6.89 5.45 -10.35
N MET A 174 -6.72 5.32 -11.66
CA MET A 174 -5.53 5.84 -12.36
C MET A 174 -5.42 7.35 -12.22
N GLU A 175 -6.51 8.09 -12.49
CA GLU A 175 -6.56 9.54 -12.30
C GLU A 175 -6.29 9.95 -10.83
N HIS A 176 -6.71 9.14 -9.87
CA HIS A 176 -6.49 9.43 -8.45
C HIS A 176 -5.04 9.19 -8.01
N MET A 177 -4.36 8.29 -8.68
CA MET A 177 -2.96 7.98 -8.39
C MET A 177 -2.01 9.02 -8.99
N ASP A 178 -2.40 9.60 -10.12
CA ASP A 178 -1.66 10.61 -10.88
C ASP A 178 -1.79 12.00 -10.26
#